data_5920dfe40a2e0d9d87de566d9611151b
#
_entry.id   5920dfe40a2e0d9d87de566d9611151b
#
_cell.length_a   1.000
_cell.length_b   1.000
_cell.length_c   1.000
_cell.angle_alpha   90.00
_cell.angle_beta   90.00
_cell.angle_gamma   90.00
#
_symmetry.space_group_name_H-M   'P 1'
#
loop_
_entity.id
_entity.type
_entity.pdbx_description
1 polymer ?
#
loop_
_entity_poly.entity_id
_entity_poly.type
_entity_poly.pdbx_seq_one_letter_code
_entity_poly.pdbx_strand_id
1 'polypeptide(L)'
;PTYMKLTDKADTILMNCAECEPLLKLHRQLLEKHAYEIMKTFHMVQETVGAAEAIIGIKKSYVQTVNALKQHIEEFPGMRIHLLDEVYPMGDEVVLIYEATGRVVRPGGLPIEQGVAVFNVETLYNIYQAVEKKEPVTSKYVSVVAEVNHPVTVRVPLGCTMDDVVAQAGGTTV
;
A
#
# COMPACT_ATOMS: atom_id res chain seq x y z
N PRO A 1 9.96 11.76 -0.15
CA PRO A 1 8.68 11.22 -0.61
C PRO A 1 7.67 11.11 0.52
N THR A 2 7.82 10.18 1.51
CA THR A 2 6.83 10.05 2.60
C THR A 2 6.70 11.31 3.44
N TYR A 3 7.81 11.94 3.82
CA TYR A 3 7.82 13.20 4.57
C TYR A 3 7.03 14.30 3.84
N MET A 4 7.22 14.47 2.55
CA MET A 4 6.48 15.46 1.76
C MET A 4 4.97 15.22 1.83
N LYS A 5 4.53 13.96 1.71
CA LYS A 5 3.11 13.59 1.81
C LYS A 5 2.51 13.84 3.20
N LEU A 6 3.32 13.90 4.24
CA LEU A 6 2.89 14.21 5.61
C LEU A 6 2.86 15.72 5.91
N THR A 7 3.57 16.52 5.13
CA THR A 7 3.68 17.99 5.33
C THR A 7 2.82 18.80 4.37
N ASP A 8 2.47 18.22 3.22
CA ASP A 8 1.60 18.86 2.25
C ASP A 8 0.14 18.80 2.70
N LYS A 9 -0.63 19.82 2.35
CA LYS A 9 -2.07 19.88 2.67
C LYS A 9 -2.85 19.01 1.69
N ALA A 10 -3.41 17.92 2.18
CA ALA A 10 -4.37 17.09 1.47
C ALA A 10 -5.68 17.07 2.25
N ASP A 11 -6.81 17.20 1.56
CA ASP A 11 -8.13 17.00 2.16
C ASP A 11 -8.56 15.53 2.19
N THR A 12 -7.92 14.72 1.34
CA THR A 12 -8.16 13.28 1.19
C THR A 12 -6.85 12.52 1.17
N ILE A 13 -6.76 11.48 1.98
CA ILE A 13 -5.66 10.50 1.87
C ILE A 13 -6.18 9.18 1.31
N LEU A 14 -5.36 8.51 0.52
CA LEU A 14 -5.73 7.27 -0.16
C LEU A 14 -4.67 6.19 0.08
N MET A 15 -5.09 5.03 0.59
CA MET A 15 -4.23 3.84 0.68
C MET A 15 -4.44 2.98 -0.57
N ASN A 16 -3.37 2.81 -1.35
CA ASN A 16 -3.38 1.97 -2.54
C ASN A 16 -3.12 0.51 -2.17
N CYS A 17 -4.19 -0.30 -2.20
CA CYS A 17 -4.15 -1.75 -1.98
C CYS A 17 -4.39 -2.55 -3.27
N ALA A 18 -4.40 -1.90 -4.44
CA ALA A 18 -4.63 -2.53 -5.73
C ALA A 18 -3.30 -2.89 -6.40
N GLU A 19 -2.82 -4.11 -6.15
CA GLU A 19 -1.63 -4.64 -6.83
C GLU A 19 -1.92 -4.83 -8.32
N CYS A 20 -1.16 -4.17 -9.19
CA CYS A 20 -1.30 -4.27 -10.66
C CYS A 20 -0.33 -5.26 -11.28
N GLU A 21 0.85 -5.43 -10.69
CA GLU A 21 1.84 -6.36 -11.21
C GLU A 21 1.36 -7.80 -11.06
N PRO A 22 1.41 -8.60 -12.12
CA PRO A 22 1.05 -10.01 -12.07
C PRO A 22 1.87 -10.76 -11.01
N LEU A 23 1.25 -11.74 -10.36
CA LEU A 23 1.84 -12.63 -9.37
C LEU A 23 2.22 -11.99 -8.02
N LEU A 24 2.20 -10.65 -7.87
CA LEU A 24 2.47 -10.01 -6.58
C LEU A 24 1.29 -10.18 -5.62
N LYS A 25 1.61 -10.41 -4.35
CA LYS A 25 0.63 -10.60 -3.26
C LYS A 25 1.06 -9.93 -1.94
N LEU A 26 2.08 -9.08 -1.97
CA LEU A 26 2.67 -8.52 -0.77
C LEU A 26 1.67 -7.67 0.04
N HIS A 27 0.96 -6.76 -0.64
CA HIS A 27 0.02 -5.87 0.04
C HIS A 27 -1.13 -6.64 0.68
N ARG A 28 -1.66 -7.65 -0.01
CA ARG A 28 -2.68 -8.55 0.54
C ARG A 28 -2.17 -9.30 1.76
N GLN A 29 -0.97 -9.89 1.68
CA GLN A 29 -0.36 -10.63 2.80
C GLN A 29 -0.11 -9.74 4.02
N LEU A 30 0.32 -8.49 3.82
CA LEU A 30 0.50 -7.53 4.91
C LEU A 30 -0.84 -7.15 5.55
N LEU A 31 -1.85 -6.84 4.74
CA LEU A 31 -3.16 -6.47 5.22
C LEU A 31 -3.90 -7.63 5.92
N GLU A 32 -3.76 -8.87 5.43
CA GLU A 32 -4.35 -10.04 6.07
C GLU A 32 -3.76 -10.34 7.45
N LYS A 33 -2.47 -9.98 7.67
CA LYS A 33 -1.77 -10.22 8.93
C LYS A 33 -1.81 -9.03 9.89
N HIS A 34 -1.88 -7.82 9.36
CA HIS A 34 -1.64 -6.56 10.09
C HIS A 34 -2.68 -5.49 9.74
N ALA A 35 -3.94 -5.89 9.44
CA ALA A 35 -4.99 -4.96 9.06
C ALA A 35 -5.17 -3.83 10.08
N TYR A 36 -5.31 -4.19 11.36
CA TYR A 36 -5.52 -3.23 12.43
C TYR A 36 -4.38 -2.22 12.55
N GLU A 37 -3.13 -2.69 12.60
CA GLU A 37 -1.96 -1.85 12.74
C GLU A 37 -1.76 -0.89 11.57
N ILE A 38 -2.01 -1.37 10.36
CA ILE A 38 -1.92 -0.56 9.14
C ILE A 38 -3.03 0.49 9.11
N MET A 39 -4.26 0.12 9.46
CA MET A 39 -5.40 1.04 9.51
C MET A 39 -5.24 2.07 10.62
N LYS A 40 -4.78 1.67 11.81
CA LYS A 40 -4.43 2.59 12.92
C LYS A 40 -3.40 3.62 12.48
N THR A 41 -2.37 3.16 11.76
CA THR A 41 -1.33 4.05 11.23
C THR A 41 -1.89 4.98 10.16
N PHE A 42 -2.76 4.47 9.28
CA PHE A 42 -3.40 5.28 8.26
C PHE A 42 -4.30 6.36 8.86
N HIS A 43 -5.02 6.03 9.93
CA HIS A 43 -5.81 7.01 10.69
C HIS A 43 -4.91 8.06 11.37
N MET A 44 -3.80 7.66 11.98
CA MET A 44 -2.81 8.60 12.53
C MET A 44 -2.25 9.54 11.44
N VAL A 45 -2.01 9.02 10.24
CA VAL A 45 -1.59 9.85 9.09
C VAL A 45 -2.71 10.80 8.68
N GLN A 46 -3.97 10.36 8.67
CA GLN A 46 -5.13 11.22 8.40
C GLN A 46 -5.18 12.41 9.35
N GLU A 47 -5.05 12.17 10.64
CA GLU A 47 -5.02 13.21 11.66
C GLU A 47 -3.82 14.15 11.49
N THR A 48 -2.63 13.60 11.19
CA THR A 48 -1.39 14.37 11.02
C THR A 48 -1.47 15.32 9.82
N VAL A 49 -2.02 14.84 8.71
CA VAL A 49 -2.21 15.64 7.48
C VAL A 49 -3.40 16.60 7.62
N GLY A 50 -4.34 16.30 8.52
CA GLY A 50 -5.59 17.03 8.68
C GLY A 50 -6.59 16.71 7.57
N ALA A 51 -6.52 15.50 6.99
CA ALA A 51 -7.41 15.09 5.92
C ALA A 51 -8.81 14.76 6.45
N ALA A 52 -9.84 15.28 5.78
CA ALA A 52 -11.23 15.02 6.14
C ALA A 52 -11.65 13.58 5.83
N GLU A 53 -11.05 12.96 4.81
CA GLU A 53 -11.39 11.62 4.34
C GLU A 53 -10.15 10.74 4.17
N ALA A 54 -10.26 9.49 4.62
CA ALA A 54 -9.27 8.43 4.38
C ALA A 54 -9.91 7.28 3.59
N ILE A 55 -9.38 6.97 2.42
CA ILE A 55 -9.95 5.98 1.50
C ILE A 55 -9.00 4.80 1.34
N ILE A 56 -9.50 3.59 1.51
CA ILE A 56 -8.77 2.34 1.23
C ILE A 56 -9.23 1.82 -0.13
N GLY A 57 -8.43 2.02 -1.17
CA GLY A 57 -8.72 1.52 -2.52
C GLY A 57 -8.23 0.09 -2.69
N ILE A 58 -9.16 -0.88 -2.80
CA ILE A 58 -8.86 -2.31 -2.87
C ILE A 58 -9.73 -3.03 -3.89
N LYS A 59 -9.17 -3.98 -4.63
CA LYS A 59 -9.93 -4.78 -5.59
C LYS A 59 -10.96 -5.67 -4.89
N LYS A 60 -12.20 -5.68 -5.38
CA LYS A 60 -13.31 -6.48 -4.82
C LYS A 60 -13.04 -7.98 -4.81
N SER A 61 -12.19 -8.47 -5.71
CA SER A 61 -11.77 -9.88 -5.78
C SER A 61 -10.88 -10.33 -4.62
N TYR A 62 -10.27 -9.39 -3.86
CA TYR A 62 -9.41 -9.70 -2.71
C TYR A 62 -10.24 -9.95 -1.45
N VAL A 63 -11.13 -10.94 -1.50
CA VAL A 63 -12.19 -11.18 -0.50
C VAL A 63 -11.64 -11.32 0.91
N GLN A 64 -10.56 -12.08 1.11
CA GLN A 64 -9.95 -12.28 2.44
C GLN A 64 -9.41 -10.97 3.01
N THR A 65 -8.70 -10.20 2.21
CA THR A 65 -8.15 -8.90 2.59
C THR A 65 -9.25 -7.88 2.88
N VAL A 66 -10.30 -7.85 2.04
CA VAL A 66 -11.48 -6.98 2.26
C VAL A 66 -12.16 -7.33 3.59
N ASN A 67 -12.31 -8.61 3.90
CA ASN A 67 -12.91 -9.05 5.17
C ASN A 67 -12.04 -8.66 6.37
N ALA A 68 -10.70 -8.79 6.27
CA ALA A 68 -9.79 -8.34 7.32
C ALA A 68 -9.92 -6.84 7.60
N LEU A 69 -10.03 -6.01 6.56
CA LEU A 69 -10.25 -4.57 6.71
C LEU A 69 -11.63 -4.24 7.30
N LYS A 70 -12.69 -4.93 6.87
CA LYS A 70 -14.06 -4.72 7.37
C LYS A 70 -14.21 -5.02 8.86
N GLN A 71 -13.39 -5.89 9.43
CA GLN A 71 -13.42 -6.19 10.87
C GLN A 71 -13.09 -4.97 11.73
N HIS A 72 -12.35 -4.01 11.20
CA HIS A 72 -11.82 -2.87 11.95
C HIS A 72 -12.31 -1.51 11.47
N ILE A 73 -13.01 -1.42 10.33
CA ILE A 73 -13.33 -0.14 9.69
C ILE A 73 -14.15 0.79 10.59
N GLU A 74 -15.04 0.25 11.40
CA GLU A 74 -15.88 1.00 12.32
C GLU A 74 -15.11 1.64 13.48
N GLU A 75 -13.86 1.20 13.73
CA GLU A 75 -12.99 1.75 14.76
C GLU A 75 -12.30 3.07 14.32
N PHE A 76 -12.35 3.40 13.02
CA PHE A 76 -11.61 4.53 12.43
C PHE A 76 -12.55 5.54 11.75
N PRO A 77 -13.03 6.56 12.48
CA PRO A 77 -13.91 7.59 11.91
C PRO A 77 -13.29 8.31 10.71
N GLY A 78 -14.10 8.58 9.68
CA GLY A 78 -13.65 9.25 8.45
C GLY A 78 -12.88 8.35 7.48
N MET A 79 -12.77 7.03 7.80
CA MET A 79 -12.16 6.05 6.92
C MET A 79 -13.23 5.21 6.21
N ARG A 80 -13.04 4.95 4.92
CA ARG A 80 -13.91 4.06 4.15
C ARG A 80 -13.15 3.15 3.21
N ILE A 81 -13.75 2.00 2.91
CA ILE A 81 -13.25 1.07 1.90
C ILE A 81 -13.94 1.40 0.57
N HIS A 82 -13.13 1.60 -0.48
CA HIS A 82 -13.59 1.75 -1.86
C HIS A 82 -13.22 0.49 -2.64
N LEU A 83 -14.26 -0.23 -3.11
CA LEU A 83 -14.09 -1.48 -3.85
C LEU A 83 -13.86 -1.19 -5.34
N LEU A 84 -12.72 -1.61 -5.84
CA LEU A 84 -12.26 -1.42 -7.21
C LEU A 84 -12.57 -2.65 -8.07
N ASP A 85 -12.75 -2.43 -9.37
CA ASP A 85 -12.89 -3.50 -10.34
C ASP A 85 -11.54 -4.19 -10.64
N GLU A 86 -11.62 -5.45 -11.15
CA GLU A 86 -10.45 -6.26 -11.49
C GLU A 86 -9.99 -5.93 -12.92
N VAL A 87 -9.59 -4.68 -13.15
CA VAL A 87 -9.07 -4.21 -14.43
C VAL A 87 -7.69 -3.59 -14.27
N TYR A 88 -6.87 -3.68 -15.32
CA TYR A 88 -5.59 -3.00 -15.40
C TYR A 88 -5.79 -1.61 -16.04
N PRO A 89 -5.17 -0.54 -15.51
CA PRO A 89 -4.20 -0.45 -14.42
C PRO A 89 -4.79 0.14 -13.11
N MET A 90 -5.77 -0.51 -12.52
CA MET A 90 -6.53 0.00 -11.35
C MET A 90 -5.65 0.41 -10.14
N GLY A 91 -4.43 -0.10 -10.04
CA GLY A 91 -3.44 0.30 -9.02
C GLY A 91 -2.53 1.45 -9.46
N ASP A 92 -2.69 1.97 -10.68
CA ASP A 92 -2.04 3.23 -11.07
C ASP A 92 -2.59 4.37 -10.22
N GLU A 93 -1.71 5.25 -9.74
CA GLU A 93 -2.06 6.29 -8.76
C GLU A 93 -3.12 7.26 -9.31
N VAL A 94 -3.02 7.63 -10.59
CA VAL A 94 -3.95 8.57 -11.23
C VAL A 94 -5.31 7.93 -11.47
N VAL A 95 -5.33 6.70 -11.95
CA VAL A 95 -6.56 5.92 -12.17
C VAL A 95 -7.28 5.69 -10.84
N LEU A 96 -6.53 5.28 -9.80
CA LEU A 96 -7.06 5.03 -8.48
C LEU A 96 -7.69 6.29 -7.86
N ILE A 97 -7.06 7.46 -8.01
CA ILE A 97 -7.61 8.74 -7.55
C ILE A 97 -8.93 9.03 -8.24
N TYR A 98 -8.98 8.89 -9.56
CA TYR A 98 -10.21 9.12 -10.32
C TYR A 98 -11.33 8.19 -9.88
N GLU A 99 -11.07 6.89 -9.79
CA GLU A 99 -12.07 5.89 -9.36
C GLU A 99 -12.58 6.14 -7.92
N ALA A 100 -11.68 6.49 -7.00
CA ALA A 100 -12.04 6.65 -5.60
C ALA A 100 -12.68 8.02 -5.27
N THR A 101 -12.36 9.07 -6.04
CA THR A 101 -12.73 10.47 -5.70
C THR A 101 -13.41 11.24 -6.83
N GLY A 102 -13.35 10.76 -8.07
CA GLY A 102 -13.78 11.50 -9.26
C GLY A 102 -12.82 12.63 -9.70
N ARG A 103 -11.71 12.84 -8.98
CA ARG A 103 -10.75 13.91 -9.28
C ARG A 103 -9.81 13.51 -10.40
N VAL A 104 -9.52 14.44 -11.31
CA VAL A 104 -8.66 14.21 -12.47
C VAL A 104 -7.30 14.85 -12.25
N VAL A 105 -6.26 14.04 -12.18
CA VAL A 105 -4.87 14.51 -12.19
C VAL A 105 -4.46 14.73 -13.65
N ARG A 106 -4.07 15.96 -13.99
CA ARG A 106 -3.64 16.29 -15.35
C ARG A 106 -2.33 15.58 -15.73
N PRO A 107 -2.06 15.34 -17.02
CA PRO A 107 -0.78 14.77 -17.46
C PRO A 107 0.42 15.54 -16.92
N GLY A 108 1.36 14.85 -16.26
CA GLY A 108 2.53 15.46 -15.62
C GLY A 108 2.25 16.19 -14.30
N GLY A 109 0.99 16.24 -13.85
CA GLY A 109 0.62 16.80 -12.55
C GLY A 109 0.85 15.81 -11.39
N LEU A 110 0.74 16.32 -10.17
CA LEU A 110 0.87 15.51 -8.96
C LEU A 110 -0.48 15.35 -8.25
N PRO A 111 -0.75 14.21 -7.60
CA PRO A 111 -1.95 13.97 -6.79
C PRO A 111 -2.25 15.10 -5.80
N ILE A 112 -1.23 15.64 -5.17
CA ILE A 112 -1.37 16.71 -4.17
C ILE A 112 -1.97 18.02 -4.75
N GLU A 113 -1.80 18.26 -6.04
CA GLU A 113 -2.44 19.40 -6.72
C GLU A 113 -3.97 19.27 -6.76
N GLN A 114 -4.47 18.05 -6.58
CA GLN A 114 -5.88 17.72 -6.46
C GLN A 114 -6.33 17.50 -5.01
N GLY A 115 -5.48 17.88 -4.04
CA GLY A 115 -5.77 17.70 -2.62
C GLY A 115 -5.72 16.25 -2.14
N VAL A 116 -5.09 15.34 -2.90
CA VAL A 116 -5.00 13.92 -2.57
C VAL A 116 -3.57 13.51 -2.28
N ALA A 117 -3.34 12.78 -1.19
CA ALA A 117 -2.06 12.13 -0.92
C ALA A 117 -2.24 10.60 -0.91
N VAL A 118 -1.50 9.90 -1.77
CA VAL A 118 -1.59 8.44 -1.91
C VAL A 118 -0.46 7.74 -1.17
N PHE A 119 -0.80 6.74 -0.36
CA PHE A 119 0.13 5.93 0.43
C PHE A 119 0.10 4.47 -0.01
N ASN A 120 1.26 3.83 -0.01
CA ASN A 120 1.41 2.41 -0.25
C ASN A 120 1.26 1.63 1.07
N VAL A 121 0.72 0.42 1.02
CA VAL A 121 0.51 -0.45 2.19
C VAL A 121 1.80 -0.72 2.96
N GLU A 122 2.88 -1.09 2.27
CA GLU A 122 4.18 -1.34 2.91
C GLU A 122 4.75 -0.07 3.58
N THR A 123 4.50 1.11 2.99
CA THR A 123 4.89 2.38 3.59
C THR A 123 4.19 2.61 4.92
N LEU A 124 2.88 2.36 4.98
CA LEU A 124 2.10 2.49 6.23
C LEU A 124 2.55 1.47 7.28
N TYR A 125 2.81 0.23 6.87
CA TYR A 125 3.37 -0.78 7.76
C TYR A 125 4.75 -0.37 8.30
N ASN A 126 5.61 0.21 7.47
CA ASN A 126 6.91 0.72 7.91
C ASN A 126 6.79 1.92 8.87
N ILE A 127 5.79 2.80 8.66
CA ILE A 127 5.48 3.88 9.61
C ILE A 127 5.05 3.28 10.97
N TYR A 128 4.19 2.25 10.97
CA TYR A 128 3.83 1.52 12.19
C TYR A 128 5.06 0.99 12.92
N GLN A 129 5.96 0.31 12.21
CA GLN A 129 7.19 -0.23 12.80
C GLN A 129 8.05 0.88 13.41
N ALA A 130 8.19 2.00 12.70
CA ALA A 130 8.99 3.12 13.17
C ALA A 130 8.38 3.81 14.41
N VAL A 131 7.06 4.06 14.40
CA VAL A 131 6.38 4.81 15.47
C VAL A 131 6.12 3.96 16.70
N GLU A 132 5.56 2.77 16.53
CA GLU A 132 5.13 1.91 17.63
C GLU A 132 6.25 0.98 18.12
N LYS A 133 7.05 0.43 17.22
CA LYS A 133 8.12 -0.52 17.54
C LYS A 133 9.49 0.14 17.70
N LYS A 134 9.63 1.41 17.29
CA LYS A 134 10.90 2.14 17.24
C LYS A 134 11.95 1.46 16.34
N GLU A 135 11.49 0.72 15.35
CA GLU A 135 12.33 0.01 14.39
C GLU A 135 12.55 0.88 13.13
N PRO A 136 13.78 1.21 12.77
CA PRO A 136 14.07 1.91 11.52
C PRO A 136 13.85 0.99 10.32
N VAL A 137 13.63 1.58 9.15
CA VAL A 137 13.49 0.83 7.89
C VAL A 137 14.86 0.35 7.44
N THR A 138 15.21 -0.88 7.78
CA THR A 138 16.48 -1.54 7.44
C THR A 138 16.32 -2.71 6.47
N SER A 139 15.08 -3.03 6.12
CA SER A 139 14.75 -4.15 5.25
C SER A 139 13.59 -3.80 4.33
N LYS A 140 13.45 -4.58 3.25
CA LYS A 140 12.35 -4.47 2.30
C LYS A 140 11.78 -5.84 1.98
N TYR A 141 10.48 -5.89 1.70
CA TYR A 141 9.88 -7.09 1.11
C TYR A 141 10.10 -7.10 -0.39
N VAL A 142 10.53 -8.26 -0.91
CA VAL A 142 10.76 -8.48 -2.33
C VAL A 142 10.06 -9.77 -2.74
N SER A 143 9.23 -9.71 -3.78
CA SER A 143 8.63 -10.89 -4.39
C SER A 143 9.53 -11.38 -5.51
N VAL A 144 9.94 -12.64 -5.45
CA VAL A 144 10.75 -13.33 -6.44
C VAL A 144 9.84 -14.37 -7.08
N VAL A 145 9.40 -14.13 -8.29
CA VAL A 145 8.34 -14.90 -8.96
C VAL A 145 8.66 -15.13 -10.43
N ALA A 146 7.87 -15.91 -11.12
CA ALA A 146 8.02 -16.36 -12.51
C ALA A 146 9.14 -17.42 -12.68
N GLU A 147 10.19 -17.15 -13.46
CA GLU A 147 11.23 -18.11 -13.87
C GLU A 147 12.22 -18.45 -12.74
N VAL A 148 11.70 -18.85 -11.57
CA VAL A 148 12.47 -19.29 -10.39
C VAL A 148 11.96 -20.62 -9.86
N ASN A 149 12.84 -21.38 -9.20
CA ASN A 149 12.49 -22.71 -8.71
C ASN A 149 11.39 -22.72 -7.65
N HIS A 150 11.39 -21.71 -6.76
CA HIS A 150 10.42 -21.60 -5.67
C HIS A 150 9.94 -20.15 -5.52
N PRO A 151 8.84 -19.76 -6.21
CA PRO A 151 8.28 -18.42 -6.07
C PRO A 151 8.01 -18.06 -4.59
N VAL A 152 8.56 -16.94 -4.13
CA VAL A 152 8.52 -16.54 -2.72
C VAL A 152 8.49 -15.02 -2.57
N THR A 153 7.89 -14.54 -1.48
CA THR A 153 8.08 -13.17 -1.01
C THR A 153 8.94 -13.22 0.24
N VAL A 154 10.09 -12.57 0.20
CA VAL A 154 11.09 -12.55 1.27
C VAL A 154 11.29 -11.16 1.83
N ARG A 155 11.65 -11.07 3.11
CA ARG A 155 12.12 -9.82 3.73
C ARG A 155 13.65 -9.84 3.73
N VAL A 156 14.26 -8.91 3.04
CA VAL A 156 15.71 -8.83 2.86
C VAL A 156 16.27 -7.52 3.41
N PRO A 157 17.52 -7.49 3.90
CA PRO A 157 18.19 -6.25 4.30
C PRO A 157 18.34 -5.29 3.12
N LEU A 158 18.30 -3.99 3.38
CA LEU A 158 18.66 -2.98 2.37
C LEU A 158 20.13 -3.16 2.01
N GLY A 159 20.42 -3.14 0.71
CA GLY A 159 21.77 -3.29 0.18
C GLY A 159 22.20 -4.76 -0.10
N CYS A 160 21.31 -5.76 0.11
CA CYS A 160 21.57 -7.11 -0.39
C CYS A 160 21.65 -7.12 -1.93
N THR A 161 22.38 -8.08 -2.49
CA THR A 161 22.50 -8.22 -3.95
C THR A 161 21.27 -8.90 -4.56
N MET A 162 21.07 -8.76 -5.87
CA MET A 162 20.02 -9.48 -6.58
C MET A 162 20.27 -11.00 -6.55
N ASP A 163 21.52 -11.43 -6.58
CA ASP A 163 21.88 -12.84 -6.51
C ASP A 163 21.47 -13.44 -5.16
N ASP A 164 21.70 -12.72 -4.05
CA ASP A 164 21.24 -13.15 -2.72
C ASP A 164 19.70 -13.30 -2.67
N VAL A 165 18.99 -12.37 -3.31
CA VAL A 165 17.52 -12.39 -3.36
C VAL A 165 17.01 -13.57 -4.20
N VAL A 166 17.59 -13.79 -5.38
CA VAL A 166 17.21 -14.89 -6.29
C VAL A 166 17.56 -16.25 -5.66
N ALA A 167 18.67 -16.34 -4.92
CA ALA A 167 19.05 -17.56 -4.20
C ALA A 167 17.98 -17.98 -3.17
N GLN A 168 17.24 -17.03 -2.55
CA GLN A 168 16.12 -17.37 -1.66
C GLN A 168 14.98 -18.10 -2.38
N ALA A 169 14.85 -17.90 -3.69
CA ALA A 169 13.88 -18.59 -4.54
C ALA A 169 14.45 -19.91 -5.16
N GLY A 170 15.62 -20.36 -4.71
CA GLY A 170 16.27 -21.56 -5.24
C GLY A 170 16.98 -21.36 -6.57
N GLY A 171 17.24 -20.10 -6.96
CA GLY A 171 17.82 -19.75 -8.26
C GLY A 171 16.80 -19.67 -9.39
N THR A 172 17.29 -19.37 -10.60
CA THR A 172 16.46 -19.30 -11.82
C THR A 172 16.25 -20.70 -12.43
N THR A 173 15.19 -20.85 -13.23
CA THR A 173 14.87 -22.07 -13.99
C THR A 173 15.43 -22.05 -15.40
N VAL A 174 16.08 -20.98 -15.80
CA VAL A 174 16.70 -20.74 -17.11
C VAL A 174 18.19 -20.45 -16.98
#